data_22f713036c96695a9c4a40e91455d9a3
#
_entry.id   22f713036c96695a9c4a40e91455d9a3
#
_cell.length_a   1.000
_cell.length_b   1.000
_cell.length_c   1.000
_cell.angle_alpha   90.00
_cell.angle_beta   90.00
_cell.angle_gamma   90.00
#
_symmetry.space_group_name_H-M   'P 1'
#
loop_
_entity.id
_entity.type
_entity.pdbx_description
1 polymer ?
#
loop_
_entity_poly.entity_id
_entity_poly.type
_entity_poly.pdbx_seq_one_letter_code
_entity_poly.pdbx_strand_id
1 'polypeptide(L)'
;MANFGAMPFETGPDGKIVYGAPRRATSEIGARCLAAAMLATSPGAVVFSYEGEASSRTIANLVIIDQYEAEAAEAAPAIKEAA
;
A
#
# COMPACT_ATOMS: atom_id res chain seq x y z
N MET A 1 -15.26 -13.09 -7.51
CA MET A 1 -14.64 -13.26 -6.20
C MET A 1 -13.64 -12.15 -5.97
N ALA A 2 -13.71 -11.56 -4.81
CA ALA A 2 -12.81 -10.45 -4.52
C ALA A 2 -11.44 -10.92 -4.11
N ASN A 3 -10.44 -10.24 -4.57
CA ASN A 3 -9.07 -10.51 -4.20
C ASN A 3 -8.52 -9.29 -3.50
N PHE A 4 -7.51 -9.49 -2.70
CA PHE A 4 -6.93 -8.40 -1.93
C PHE A 4 -5.43 -8.33 -2.16
N GLY A 5 -4.88 -7.16 -2.00
CA GLY A 5 -3.45 -7.00 -2.12
C GLY A 5 -3.00 -5.67 -1.56
N ALA A 6 -1.72 -5.44 -1.63
CA ALA A 6 -1.12 -4.20 -1.18
C ALA A 6 0.01 -3.84 -2.14
N MET A 7 0.27 -2.57 -2.28
CA MET A 7 1.39 -2.13 -3.08
C MET A 7 1.99 -0.87 -2.47
N PRO A 8 3.31 -0.73 -2.55
CA PRO A 8 3.96 0.43 -1.98
C PRO A 8 3.86 1.61 -2.94
N PHE A 9 4.05 2.81 -2.43
CA PHE A 9 4.11 3.96 -3.30
C PHE A 9 5.12 4.97 -2.74
N GLU A 10 5.55 5.85 -3.58
CA GLU A 10 6.43 6.92 -3.15
C GLU A 10 6.09 8.13 -3.99
N THR A 11 6.50 9.30 -3.54
CA THR A 11 6.27 10.52 -4.28
C THR A 11 7.54 10.86 -5.04
N GLY A 12 7.40 11.03 -6.33
CA GLY A 12 8.54 11.40 -7.14
C GLY A 12 8.90 12.86 -6.99
N PRO A 13 10.00 13.27 -7.62
CA PRO A 13 10.47 14.64 -7.47
C PRO A 13 9.49 15.68 -8.01
N ASP A 14 8.61 15.27 -8.90
CA ASP A 14 7.61 16.18 -9.44
C ASP A 14 6.32 16.15 -8.63
N GLY A 15 6.31 15.46 -7.51
CA GLY A 15 5.13 15.39 -6.66
C GLY A 15 4.14 14.31 -7.06
N LYS A 16 4.43 13.56 -8.11
CA LYS A 16 3.50 12.53 -8.54
C LYS A 16 3.75 11.23 -7.80
N ILE A 17 2.68 10.49 -7.57
CA ILE A 17 2.80 9.22 -6.87
C ILE A 17 3.21 8.13 -7.84
N VAL A 18 4.20 7.36 -7.44
CA VAL A 18 4.69 6.24 -8.22
C VAL A 18 4.46 4.98 -7.40
N TYR A 19 3.70 4.04 -7.96
CA TYR A 19 3.40 2.80 -7.26
C TYR A 19 4.44 1.74 -7.60
N GLY A 20 4.78 0.94 -6.61
CA GLY A 20 5.70 -0.17 -6.81
C GLY A 20 4.96 -1.44 -7.14
N ALA A 21 5.64 -2.57 -7.02
CA ALA A 21 5.07 -3.85 -7.40
C ALA A 21 3.99 -4.29 -6.41
N PRO A 22 2.82 -4.63 -6.88
CA PRO A 22 1.76 -5.07 -5.99
C PRO A 22 2.00 -6.49 -5.49
N ARG A 23 1.52 -6.79 -4.31
CA ARG A 23 1.60 -8.13 -3.77
C ARG A 23 0.20 -8.57 -3.38
N ARG A 24 -0.10 -9.83 -3.68
CA ARG A 24 -1.42 -10.36 -3.40
C ARG A 24 -1.48 -10.93 -2.01
N ALA A 25 -2.66 -10.87 -1.43
CA ALA A 25 -2.91 -11.44 -0.12
C ALA A 25 -4.17 -12.29 -0.21
N THR A 26 -4.34 -13.18 0.74
CA THR A 26 -5.48 -14.08 0.73
C THR A 26 -6.68 -13.47 1.46
N SER A 27 -6.51 -12.36 2.14
CA SER A 27 -7.58 -11.73 2.87
C SER A 27 -7.28 -10.26 3.04
N GLU A 28 -8.28 -9.51 3.46
CA GLU A 28 -8.07 -8.10 3.71
C GLU A 28 -7.08 -7.89 4.84
N ILE A 29 -7.16 -8.70 5.89
CA ILE A 29 -6.24 -8.58 7.00
C ILE A 29 -4.82 -8.86 6.52
N GLY A 30 -4.66 -9.86 5.67
CA GLY A 30 -3.35 -10.16 5.12
C GLY A 30 -2.80 -9.02 4.28
N ALA A 31 -3.68 -8.37 3.50
CA ALA A 31 -3.25 -7.23 2.70
C ALA A 31 -2.83 -6.07 3.59
N ARG A 32 -3.54 -5.85 4.70
CA ARG A 32 -3.18 -4.78 5.61
C ARG A 32 -1.83 -5.07 6.26
N CYS A 33 -1.55 -6.33 6.56
CA CYS A 33 -0.27 -6.70 7.13
C CYS A 33 0.86 -6.48 6.10
N LEU A 34 0.60 -6.79 4.83
CA LEU A 34 1.59 -6.55 3.81
C LEU A 34 1.85 -5.05 3.67
N ALA A 35 0.80 -4.25 3.68
CA ALA A 35 0.97 -2.82 3.54
C ALA A 35 1.80 -2.26 4.71
N ALA A 36 1.52 -2.72 5.91
CA ALA A 36 2.28 -2.26 7.06
C ALA A 36 3.76 -2.64 6.92
N ALA A 37 4.02 -3.85 6.43
CA ALA A 37 5.39 -4.28 6.26
C ALA A 37 6.11 -3.47 5.19
N MET A 38 5.39 -3.03 4.17
CA MET A 38 5.99 -2.26 3.11
C MET A 38 6.48 -0.91 3.59
N LEU A 39 5.94 -0.40 4.69
CA LEU A 39 6.36 0.87 5.22
C LEU A 39 7.78 0.83 5.76
N ALA A 40 8.34 -0.35 5.93
CA ALA A 40 9.73 -0.45 6.38
C ALA A 40 10.69 0.03 5.28
N THR A 41 10.27 -0.04 4.02
CA THR A 41 11.15 0.32 2.92
C THR A 41 10.53 1.35 1.97
N SER A 42 9.30 1.74 2.20
CA SER A 42 8.63 2.68 1.31
C SER A 42 7.90 3.72 2.13
N PRO A 43 7.74 4.93 1.62
CA PRO A 43 7.06 5.99 2.36
C PRO A 43 5.57 5.79 2.48
N GLY A 44 4.99 4.91 1.67
CA GLY A 44 3.57 4.64 1.77
C GLY A 44 3.20 3.32 1.16
N ALA A 45 2.00 2.88 1.43
CA ALA A 45 1.47 1.65 0.86
C ALA A 45 -0.05 1.74 0.86
N VAL A 46 -0.67 1.09 -0.11
CA VAL A 46 -2.14 1.06 -0.18
C VAL A 46 -2.60 -0.37 -0.11
N VAL A 47 -3.79 -0.55 0.44
CA VAL A 47 -4.47 -1.84 0.47
C VAL A 47 -5.60 -1.72 -0.53
N PHE A 48 -5.74 -2.72 -1.39
CA PHE A 48 -6.77 -2.66 -2.41
C PHE A 48 -7.49 -3.99 -2.55
N SER A 49 -8.64 -3.93 -3.18
CA SER A 49 -9.35 -5.14 -3.57
C SER A 49 -9.56 -5.05 -5.06
N TYR A 50 -9.73 -6.18 -5.70
CA TYR A 50 -9.96 -6.22 -7.14
C TYR A 50 -10.66 -7.51 -7.50
N GLU A 51 -11.23 -7.55 -8.70
CA GLU A 51 -11.86 -8.75 -9.19
C GLU A 51 -11.05 -9.28 -10.36
N GLY A 52 -11.00 -10.58 -10.51
CA GLY A 52 -10.25 -11.21 -11.57
C GLY A 52 -9.54 -12.44 -11.05
N GLU A 53 -8.85 -13.12 -11.94
CA GLU A 53 -8.14 -14.30 -11.55
C GLU A 53 -6.67 -14.00 -11.40
N ALA A 54 -6.04 -14.73 -10.52
CA ALA A 54 -4.64 -14.50 -10.24
C ALA A 54 -3.78 -14.59 -11.48
N SER A 55 -4.13 -15.46 -12.39
CA SER A 55 -3.33 -15.65 -13.59
C SER A 55 -3.67 -14.65 -14.67
N SER A 56 -4.70 -13.85 -14.49
CA SER A 56 -5.13 -12.93 -15.52
C SER A 56 -4.38 -11.62 -15.39
N ARG A 57 -4.11 -10.99 -16.50
CA ARG A 57 -3.54 -9.66 -16.45
C ARG A 57 -4.61 -8.61 -16.32
N THR A 58 -5.86 -9.00 -16.46
CA THR A 58 -6.95 -8.07 -16.37
C THR A 58 -7.37 -7.92 -14.93
N ILE A 59 -7.36 -6.72 -14.45
CA ILE A 59 -7.84 -6.43 -13.13
C ILE A 59 -9.05 -5.52 -13.29
N ALA A 60 -10.16 -5.93 -12.73
CA ALA A 60 -11.38 -5.16 -12.82
C ALA A 60 -11.79 -4.67 -11.45
N ASN A 61 -12.45 -3.53 -11.42
CA ASN A 61 -13.02 -3.01 -10.19
C ASN A 61 -12.01 -2.88 -9.05
N LEU A 62 -10.84 -2.36 -9.38
CA LEU A 62 -9.85 -2.15 -8.34
C LEU A 62 -10.29 -1.00 -7.46
N VAL A 63 -10.33 -1.26 -6.16
CA VAL A 63 -10.77 -0.28 -5.19
C VAL A 63 -9.71 -0.16 -4.10
N ILE A 64 -9.29 1.05 -3.82
CA ILE A 64 -8.35 1.28 -2.74
C ILE A 64 -9.15 1.28 -1.44
N ILE A 65 -8.83 0.37 -0.56
CA ILE A 65 -9.53 0.24 0.71
C ILE A 65 -8.94 1.16 1.76
N ASP A 66 -7.63 1.25 1.78
CA ASP A 66 -6.96 2.04 2.81
C ASP A 66 -5.59 2.46 2.31
N GLN A 67 -5.03 3.47 2.91
CA GLN A 67 -3.74 3.99 2.54
C GLN A 67 -2.94 4.25 3.80
N TYR A 68 -1.73 3.73 3.84
CA TYR A 68 -0.85 3.90 4.99
C TYR A 68 0.32 4.77 4.56
N GLU A 69 0.79 5.62 5.45
CA GLU A 69 1.91 6.49 5.14
C GLU A 69 2.92 6.46 6.27
N ALA A 70 4.12 6.07 5.94
CA ALA A 70 5.17 6.03 6.93
C ALA A 70 5.51 7.42 7.40
N GLU A 71 5.38 8.38 6.49
CA GLU A 71 5.70 9.71 6.84
C GLU A 71 4.81 10.25 7.91
N ALA A 72 3.58 9.89 7.91
CA ALA A 72 2.69 10.33 8.94
C ALA A 72 3.18 9.78 10.27
N ALA A 73 3.66 8.59 10.24
CA ALA A 73 4.14 7.97 11.44
C ALA A 73 5.43 8.62 11.83
N GLU A 74 6.21 9.08 10.88
CA GLU A 74 7.43 9.66 11.21
C GLU A 74 7.26 11.03 11.65
N ALA A 75 6.32 11.70 11.22
CA ALA A 75 6.09 13.01 11.68
C ALA A 75 6.05 12.96 13.18
N ALA A 76 5.45 11.95 13.69
CA ALA A 76 5.39 11.83 15.10
C ALA A 76 6.75 11.71 15.70
N PRO A 77 7.55 10.88 15.17
CA PRO A 77 8.85 10.73 15.74
C PRO A 77 9.62 11.99 15.59
N ALA A 78 9.49 12.57 14.47
CA ALA A 78 10.23 13.74 14.24
C ALA A 78 9.89 14.67 15.35
N ILE A 79 8.73 14.58 15.74
CA ILE A 79 8.36 15.40 16.75
C ILE A 79 9.01 14.97 17.94
N LYS A 80 9.10 13.77 18.10
CA LYS A 80 9.53 13.32 19.28
C LYS A 80 10.92 13.58 19.35
N GLU A 81 11.47 13.83 18.36
CA GLU A 81 12.76 14.04 18.50
C GLU A 81 12.89 15.15 19.20
N ALA A 82 11.98 15.76 19.08
CA ALA A 82 12.02 16.88 19.82
C ALA A 82 12.02 16.39 21.18
N ALA A 83 11.70 15.25 21.29
CA ALA A 83 11.65 14.81 22.62
C ALA A 83 12.91 15.03 23.28
#